data_f424977eb0766e3440e86807e826b1bb
#
_entry.id   f424977eb0766e3440e86807e826b1bb
#
_cell.length_a   1.000
_cell.length_b   1.000
_cell.length_c   1.000
_cell.angle_alpha   90.00
_cell.angle_beta   90.00
_cell.angle_gamma   90.00
#
_symmetry.space_group_name_H-M   'P 1'
#
loop_
_entity.id
_entity.type
_entity.pdbx_description
1 polymer ?
#
loop_
_entity_poly.entity_id
_entity_poly.type
_entity_poly.pdbx_seq_one_letter_code
_entity_poly.pdbx_strand_id
1 'polypeptide(L)'
;MPSIFHSHSKSMNNNFFTFPTASLFLLCFTAYPLGFGKVLFGSVPYFGDVPLFDLNVLPFFAAALIFLRPGFLSSLWLKDGLSRWLLLTTGAGILLAAVQQFRLPGPSDRFCVALFYLLLPLAGCAWADSWKRQLPFFFTGLAVITLIINFNEFFHKLEPIGLSGNWNWNQTLLAVSLPFPFLLLCRKHARLVILTAASSAVFLLWLLFPANTSRAAIIAIPGAALLLLCSQLGATSRIRVLPAILVAAGGVALFLIVMLAPPAPFAAELNADSRIQLWRGAFDLVNNNILFGVGPGRFEDVIPHYLPEDYFRTPFVADRHPHPHNEILLYLSNFGVIGLIWAVLLITVLVRGIIRLRSFDRIGLGLAFAALVLLLHGQLDVLLSTPLAGGIFLLLAGMFWKSGAPRPEPVQTAIPVRARRIAALFCILAGVYIAWGNFASGLALRSARLARDRGDIPKASADLRKSLNVKPTPQAYLFQGSIELFDRKDPVAAANAFGELEKRLGLSNYSHANGLMARALASSGREKEALVYFEREQRNFPLSGLNAGFALMVLRRNASPEIVSAAEERFHTVMAAKGLTPADFPLLLRNPLWDDSPLLLREGLEKQR
;
A
#
# COMPACT_ATOMS: atom_id res chain seq x y z
N MET A 1 -11.32 55.95 -27.38
CA MET A 1 -11.03 54.98 -26.35
C MET A 1 -12.12 55.05 -25.30
N PRO A 2 -13.06 54.16 -25.28
CA PRO A 2 -13.27 53.20 -24.22
C PRO A 2 -13.94 51.94 -24.79
N SER A 3 -13.50 50.70 -24.51
CA SER A 3 -14.25 49.46 -24.55
C SER A 3 -13.36 48.20 -24.57
N ILE A 4 -12.52 48.01 -23.53
CA ILE A 4 -11.75 46.73 -23.38
C ILE A 4 -11.97 46.09 -21.99
N PHE A 5 -12.92 46.54 -21.18
CA PHE A 5 -13.06 46.02 -19.79
C PHE A 5 -14.32 45.20 -19.51
N HIS A 6 -14.99 44.63 -20.52
CA HIS A 6 -16.29 43.97 -20.24
C HIS A 6 -16.45 42.51 -20.69
N SER A 7 -15.39 41.71 -20.83
CA SER A 7 -15.62 40.27 -21.18
C SER A 7 -14.98 39.22 -20.27
N HIS A 8 -14.38 39.59 -19.14
CA HIS A 8 -13.70 38.62 -18.28
C HIS A 8 -14.39 38.23 -16.96
N SER A 9 -15.55 38.82 -16.62
CA SER A 9 -16.14 38.60 -15.30
C SER A 9 -17.22 37.49 -15.23
N LYS A 10 -17.66 36.90 -16.34
CA LYS A 10 -18.77 35.92 -16.34
C LYS A 10 -18.38 34.44 -16.37
N SER A 11 -17.09 34.07 -16.47
CA SER A 11 -16.68 32.66 -16.50
C SER A 11 -16.09 32.10 -15.19
N MET A 12 -15.90 32.93 -14.17
CA MET A 12 -15.25 32.52 -12.92
C MET A 12 -16.17 31.84 -11.90
N ASN A 13 -17.48 31.99 -11.96
CA ASN A 13 -18.37 31.62 -10.84
C ASN A 13 -19.01 30.23 -10.88
N ASN A 14 -18.88 29.43 -11.97
CA ASN A 14 -19.57 28.13 -12.03
C ASN A 14 -18.66 26.90 -12.05
N ASN A 15 -17.35 27.03 -11.86
CA ASN A 15 -16.40 25.91 -12.00
C ASN A 15 -15.72 25.47 -10.69
N PHE A 16 -16.14 25.96 -9.52
CA PHE A 16 -15.49 25.58 -8.26
C PHE A 16 -15.84 24.16 -7.81
N PHE A 17 -17.02 23.64 -8.18
CA PHE A 17 -17.43 22.25 -7.95
C PHE A 17 -17.44 21.47 -9.25
N THR A 18 -16.27 21.26 -9.84
CA THR A 18 -16.14 20.30 -10.94
C THR A 18 -15.97 18.88 -10.36
N PHE A 19 -16.33 17.85 -11.11
CA PHE A 19 -16.17 16.46 -10.73
C PHE A 19 -14.73 16.12 -10.22
N PRO A 20 -13.63 16.70 -10.78
CA PRO A 20 -12.29 16.53 -10.20
C PRO A 20 -12.17 17.00 -8.75
N THR A 21 -12.87 18.04 -8.33
CA THR A 21 -12.87 18.51 -6.93
C THR A 21 -13.45 17.45 -6.00
N ALA A 22 -14.56 16.83 -6.39
CA ALA A 22 -15.14 15.72 -5.62
C ALA A 22 -14.15 14.54 -5.49
N SER A 23 -13.39 14.25 -6.55
CA SER A 23 -12.37 13.20 -6.52
C SER A 23 -11.19 13.53 -5.60
N LEU A 24 -10.80 14.80 -5.45
CA LEU A 24 -9.81 15.24 -4.45
C LEU A 24 -10.34 15.08 -3.01
N PHE A 25 -11.62 15.41 -2.77
CA PHE A 25 -12.24 15.13 -1.48
C PHE A 25 -12.24 13.62 -1.18
N LEU A 26 -12.52 12.77 -2.18
CA LEU A 26 -12.45 11.32 -2.00
C LEU A 26 -11.04 10.85 -1.63
N LEU A 27 -9.98 11.44 -2.19
CA LEU A 27 -8.61 11.16 -1.75
C LEU A 27 -8.38 11.51 -0.27
N CYS A 28 -9.00 12.58 0.25
CA CYS A 28 -8.94 12.88 1.68
C CYS A 28 -9.60 11.79 2.53
N PHE A 29 -10.71 11.21 2.08
CA PHE A 29 -11.37 10.10 2.78
C PHE A 29 -10.62 8.77 2.67
N THR A 30 -9.62 8.66 1.81
CA THR A 30 -8.69 7.52 1.78
C THR A 30 -7.57 7.65 2.82
N ALA A 31 -7.53 8.77 3.55
CA ALA A 31 -6.67 8.92 4.71
C ALA A 31 -6.97 7.79 5.70
N TYR A 32 -5.91 7.22 6.26
CA TYR A 32 -6.07 6.06 7.13
C TYR A 32 -7.01 6.41 8.29
N PRO A 33 -8.07 5.64 8.56
CA PRO A 33 -9.10 5.99 9.52
C PRO A 33 -8.59 6.30 10.94
N LEU A 34 -7.42 5.77 11.31
CA LEU A 34 -6.76 6.06 12.58
C LEU A 34 -6.47 7.55 12.80
N GLY A 35 -5.98 8.26 11.77
CA GLY A 35 -5.71 9.70 11.88
C GLY A 35 -7.01 10.48 12.11
N PHE A 36 -8.03 10.26 11.31
CA PHE A 36 -9.34 10.89 11.50
C PHE A 36 -10.06 10.44 12.77
N GLY A 37 -9.95 9.15 13.11
CA GLY A 37 -10.56 8.60 14.31
C GLY A 37 -10.00 9.23 15.59
N LYS A 38 -8.68 9.40 15.69
CA LYS A 38 -8.04 10.06 16.84
C LYS A 38 -8.44 11.54 16.96
N VAL A 39 -8.55 12.27 15.85
CA VAL A 39 -8.86 13.71 15.86
C VAL A 39 -10.33 13.98 16.10
N LEU A 40 -11.24 13.24 15.46
CA LEU A 40 -12.66 13.50 15.52
C LEU A 40 -13.40 12.78 16.68
N PHE A 41 -12.90 11.62 17.08
CA PHE A 41 -13.60 10.72 18.02
C PHE A 41 -12.77 10.32 19.24
N GLY A 42 -11.59 10.93 19.42
CA GLY A 42 -10.65 10.55 20.47
C GLY A 42 -9.95 9.21 20.20
N SER A 43 -9.27 8.67 21.18
CA SER A 43 -8.60 7.37 21.10
C SER A 43 -9.61 6.22 21.14
N VAL A 44 -10.38 6.06 20.06
CA VAL A 44 -11.29 4.92 19.95
C VAL A 44 -10.51 3.73 19.39
N PRO A 45 -10.28 2.67 20.19
CA PRO A 45 -9.62 1.46 19.71
C PRO A 45 -10.32 0.92 18.47
N TYR A 46 -9.54 0.40 17.50
CA TYR A 46 -10.06 -0.26 16.29
C TYR A 46 -10.76 0.63 15.24
N PHE A 47 -10.71 1.96 15.33
CA PHE A 47 -11.28 2.80 14.27
C PHE A 47 -10.52 2.62 12.93
N GLY A 48 -9.26 2.21 12.99
CA GLY A 48 -8.44 1.87 11.82
C GLY A 48 -8.93 0.67 11.01
N ASP A 49 -9.79 -0.16 11.58
CA ASP A 49 -10.34 -1.34 10.91
C ASP A 49 -11.53 -1.05 9.99
N VAL A 50 -11.97 0.21 9.89
CA VAL A 50 -13.10 0.61 9.04
C VAL A 50 -12.57 1.44 7.87
N PRO A 51 -12.09 0.80 6.79
CA PRO A 51 -11.70 1.54 5.59
C PRO A 51 -12.94 2.11 4.93
N LEU A 52 -13.15 3.42 5.02
CA LEU A 52 -14.23 4.10 4.28
C LEU A 52 -14.00 4.00 2.78
N PHE A 53 -12.77 4.27 2.34
CA PHE A 53 -12.37 4.16 0.94
C PHE A 53 -11.03 3.42 0.87
N ASP A 54 -11.08 2.22 0.38
CA ASP A 54 -9.91 1.39 0.10
C ASP A 54 -9.49 1.51 -1.37
N LEU A 55 -8.34 0.94 -1.72
CA LEU A 55 -7.83 0.86 -3.08
C LEU A 55 -8.84 0.33 -4.10
N ASN A 56 -9.84 -0.43 -3.66
CA ASN A 56 -10.87 -1.02 -4.51
C ASN A 56 -11.96 -0.04 -4.98
N VAL A 57 -12.04 1.16 -4.39
CA VAL A 57 -13.06 2.18 -4.73
C VAL A 57 -12.54 3.19 -5.76
N LEU A 58 -11.30 3.63 -5.61
CA LEU A 58 -10.70 4.67 -6.45
C LEU A 58 -10.69 4.37 -7.95
N PRO A 59 -10.49 3.13 -8.42
CA PRO A 59 -10.54 2.80 -9.84
C PRO A 59 -11.85 3.16 -10.53
N PHE A 60 -12.97 3.03 -9.83
CA PHE A 60 -14.28 3.35 -10.39
C PHE A 60 -14.45 4.85 -10.62
N PHE A 61 -13.94 5.69 -9.72
CA PHE A 61 -13.90 7.14 -9.92
C PHE A 61 -12.93 7.53 -11.03
N ALA A 62 -11.78 6.87 -11.13
CA ALA A 62 -10.84 7.07 -12.24
C ALA A 62 -11.48 6.72 -13.60
N ALA A 63 -12.17 5.58 -13.69
CA ALA A 63 -12.91 5.18 -14.89
C ALA A 63 -14.00 6.20 -15.24
N ALA A 64 -14.78 6.67 -14.28
CA ALA A 64 -15.78 7.71 -14.52
C ALA A 64 -15.17 9.01 -15.09
N LEU A 65 -14.03 9.45 -14.54
CA LEU A 65 -13.29 10.61 -15.06
C LEU A 65 -12.83 10.41 -16.51
N ILE A 66 -12.36 9.20 -16.87
CA ILE A 66 -11.94 8.87 -18.22
C ILE A 66 -13.14 8.90 -19.18
N PHE A 67 -14.28 8.31 -18.83
CA PHE A 67 -15.50 8.33 -19.64
C PHE A 67 -16.04 9.73 -19.89
N LEU A 68 -15.86 10.66 -18.96
CA LEU A 68 -16.30 12.04 -19.10
C LEU A 68 -15.41 12.89 -20.05
N ARG A 69 -14.22 12.39 -20.45
CA ARG A 69 -13.29 13.06 -21.37
C ARG A 69 -13.18 12.29 -22.72
N PRO A 70 -14.09 12.53 -23.65
CA PRO A 70 -14.09 11.86 -24.95
C PRO A 70 -12.88 12.23 -25.80
N GLY A 71 -12.46 11.29 -26.63
CA GLY A 71 -11.36 11.49 -27.58
C GLY A 71 -9.96 11.57 -26.97
N PHE A 72 -9.88 11.56 -25.66
CA PHE A 72 -8.61 11.62 -24.92
C PHE A 72 -7.71 10.42 -25.22
N LEU A 73 -8.22 9.17 -25.12
CA LEU A 73 -7.44 7.96 -25.40
C LEU A 73 -7.00 7.88 -26.86
N SER A 74 -7.88 8.21 -27.80
CA SER A 74 -7.54 8.23 -29.24
C SER A 74 -6.51 9.31 -29.57
N SER A 75 -6.58 10.47 -28.92
CA SER A 75 -5.58 11.51 -29.11
C SER A 75 -4.19 11.12 -28.61
N LEU A 76 -4.11 10.38 -27.49
CA LEU A 76 -2.85 9.83 -26.98
C LEU A 76 -2.30 8.75 -27.91
N TRP A 77 -3.18 7.88 -28.44
CA TRP A 77 -2.80 6.77 -29.31
C TRP A 77 -2.21 7.26 -30.64
N LEU A 78 -2.84 8.26 -31.26
CA LEU A 78 -2.48 8.67 -32.61
C LEU A 78 -1.19 9.46 -32.73
N LYS A 79 -0.77 10.20 -31.68
CA LYS A 79 0.25 11.22 -31.81
C LYS A 79 1.58 10.98 -31.09
N ASP A 80 1.65 10.04 -30.15
CA ASP A 80 2.86 9.83 -29.35
C ASP A 80 3.16 8.34 -29.16
N GLY A 81 4.29 7.89 -29.73
CA GLY A 81 4.71 6.49 -29.63
C GLY A 81 4.87 5.99 -28.19
N LEU A 82 5.42 6.82 -27.29
CA LEU A 82 5.56 6.48 -25.87
C LEU A 82 4.20 6.29 -25.20
N SER A 83 3.23 7.17 -25.51
CA SER A 83 1.85 7.05 -25.02
C SER A 83 1.16 5.79 -25.53
N ARG A 84 1.41 5.39 -26.78
CA ARG A 84 0.90 4.11 -27.33
C ARG A 84 1.40 2.91 -26.53
N TRP A 85 2.70 2.85 -26.28
CA TRP A 85 3.28 1.77 -25.50
C TRP A 85 2.75 1.74 -24.05
N LEU A 86 2.59 2.90 -23.41
CA LEU A 86 2.03 2.97 -22.07
C LEU A 86 0.54 2.53 -22.05
N LEU A 87 -0.25 2.88 -23.07
CA LEU A 87 -1.63 2.41 -23.21
C LEU A 87 -1.71 0.89 -23.45
N LEU A 88 -0.83 0.34 -24.31
CA LEU A 88 -0.76 -1.09 -24.57
C LEU A 88 -0.38 -1.88 -23.32
N THR A 89 0.64 -1.44 -22.59
CA THR A 89 1.05 -2.09 -21.33
C THR A 89 -0.01 -1.94 -20.24
N THR A 90 -0.74 -0.83 -20.21
CA THR A 90 -1.92 -0.67 -19.31
C THR A 90 -3.00 -1.70 -19.66
N GLY A 91 -3.36 -1.84 -20.94
CA GLY A 91 -4.33 -2.84 -21.39
C GLY A 91 -3.88 -4.28 -21.10
N ALA A 92 -2.61 -4.59 -21.37
CA ALA A 92 -2.03 -5.90 -21.07
C ALA A 92 -2.04 -6.19 -19.56
N GLY A 93 -1.73 -5.20 -18.71
CA GLY A 93 -1.79 -5.31 -17.26
C GLY A 93 -3.21 -5.57 -16.75
N ILE A 94 -4.21 -4.89 -17.29
CA ILE A 94 -5.63 -5.12 -16.96
C ILE A 94 -6.04 -6.55 -17.34
N LEU A 95 -5.71 -6.98 -18.56
CA LEU A 95 -6.02 -8.33 -19.04
C LEU A 95 -5.33 -9.39 -18.18
N LEU A 96 -4.05 -9.21 -17.88
CA LEU A 96 -3.29 -10.11 -17.02
C LEU A 96 -3.93 -10.21 -15.62
N ALA A 97 -4.25 -9.08 -15.00
CA ALA A 97 -4.90 -9.04 -13.69
C ALA A 97 -6.27 -9.75 -13.71
N ALA A 98 -7.06 -9.57 -14.76
CA ALA A 98 -8.33 -10.26 -14.93
C ALA A 98 -8.14 -11.78 -15.05
N VAL A 99 -7.21 -12.23 -15.89
CA VAL A 99 -6.90 -13.67 -16.05
C VAL A 99 -6.43 -14.29 -14.74
N GLN A 100 -5.56 -13.60 -13.99
CA GLN A 100 -5.07 -14.05 -12.71
C GLN A 100 -6.17 -14.12 -11.65
N GLN A 101 -7.11 -13.15 -11.64
CA GLN A 101 -8.26 -13.17 -10.74
C GLN A 101 -9.20 -14.36 -10.99
N PHE A 102 -9.40 -14.74 -12.26
CA PHE A 102 -10.23 -15.90 -12.61
C PHE A 102 -9.54 -17.24 -12.30
N ARG A 103 -8.22 -17.32 -12.42
CA ARG A 103 -7.47 -18.58 -12.24
C ARG A 103 -7.15 -18.90 -10.79
N LEU A 104 -7.02 -17.88 -9.96
CA LEU A 104 -6.48 -18.01 -8.61
C LEU A 104 -7.54 -17.55 -7.59
N PRO A 105 -7.93 -18.41 -6.62
CA PRO A 105 -8.86 -18.00 -5.59
C PRO A 105 -8.28 -16.81 -4.80
N GLY A 106 -9.13 -15.86 -4.48
CA GLY A 106 -8.73 -14.68 -3.72
C GLY A 106 -9.80 -13.60 -3.69
N PRO A 107 -9.63 -12.59 -2.84
CA PRO A 107 -10.55 -11.46 -2.77
C PRO A 107 -10.64 -10.73 -4.11
N SER A 108 -11.84 -10.39 -4.56
CA SER A 108 -12.08 -9.58 -5.77
C SER A 108 -11.40 -8.21 -5.72
N ASP A 109 -11.10 -7.73 -4.53
CA ASP A 109 -10.36 -6.48 -4.28
C ASP A 109 -8.98 -6.46 -4.94
N ARG A 110 -8.34 -7.62 -5.14
CA ARG A 110 -7.03 -7.74 -5.82
C ARG A 110 -7.07 -7.22 -7.25
N PHE A 111 -8.13 -7.51 -7.98
CA PHE A 111 -8.32 -6.94 -9.33
C PHE A 111 -8.47 -5.42 -9.28
N CYS A 112 -9.21 -4.90 -8.30
CA CYS A 112 -9.36 -3.46 -8.10
C CYS A 112 -8.03 -2.76 -7.76
N VAL A 113 -7.13 -3.42 -7.02
CA VAL A 113 -5.77 -2.91 -6.79
C VAL A 113 -5.01 -2.73 -8.11
N ALA A 114 -5.10 -3.69 -9.03
CA ALA A 114 -4.51 -3.54 -10.36
C ALA A 114 -5.11 -2.35 -11.12
N LEU A 115 -6.43 -2.22 -11.11
CA LEU A 115 -7.11 -1.09 -11.76
C LEU A 115 -6.73 0.26 -11.14
N PHE A 116 -6.47 0.32 -9.82
CA PHE A 116 -5.97 1.51 -9.16
C PHE A 116 -4.69 2.02 -9.81
N TYR A 117 -3.67 1.16 -9.93
CA TYR A 117 -2.40 1.54 -10.55
C TYR A 117 -2.56 1.93 -12.02
N LEU A 118 -3.36 1.20 -12.76
CA LEU A 118 -3.42 1.33 -14.22
C LEU A 118 -4.34 2.48 -14.68
N LEU A 119 -5.41 2.80 -13.97
CA LEU A 119 -6.41 3.80 -14.40
C LEU A 119 -6.16 5.20 -13.85
N LEU A 120 -5.56 5.36 -12.66
CA LEU A 120 -5.33 6.69 -12.10
C LEU A 120 -4.42 7.59 -12.94
N PRO A 121 -3.32 7.11 -13.54
CA PRO A 121 -2.52 7.94 -14.45
C PRO A 121 -3.33 8.41 -15.66
N LEU A 122 -4.23 7.60 -16.19
CA LEU A 122 -5.13 7.99 -17.27
C LEU A 122 -6.08 9.11 -16.85
N ALA A 123 -6.67 9.01 -15.64
CA ALA A 123 -7.52 10.06 -15.08
C ALA A 123 -6.73 11.36 -14.83
N GLY A 124 -5.49 11.26 -14.32
CA GLY A 124 -4.58 12.38 -14.15
C GLY A 124 -4.27 13.09 -15.47
N CYS A 125 -3.97 12.33 -16.51
CA CYS A 125 -3.72 12.84 -17.85
C CYS A 125 -4.97 13.47 -18.48
N ALA A 126 -6.14 12.84 -18.37
CA ALA A 126 -7.40 13.32 -18.92
C ALA A 126 -7.79 14.71 -18.41
N TRP A 127 -7.53 14.99 -17.14
CA TRP A 127 -7.95 16.22 -16.46
C TRP A 127 -6.79 17.10 -15.99
N ALA A 128 -5.61 16.96 -16.55
CA ALA A 128 -4.37 17.62 -16.09
C ALA A 128 -4.52 19.13 -15.85
N ASP A 129 -5.22 19.86 -16.72
CA ASP A 129 -5.41 21.32 -16.56
C ASP A 129 -6.31 21.65 -15.36
N SER A 130 -7.27 20.80 -15.04
CA SER A 130 -8.13 20.96 -13.87
C SER A 130 -7.37 20.59 -12.59
N TRP A 131 -6.60 19.51 -12.60
CA TRP A 131 -5.75 19.11 -11.49
C TRP A 131 -4.72 20.19 -11.15
N LYS A 132 -4.06 20.76 -12.15
CA LYS A 132 -3.07 21.82 -11.96
C LYS A 132 -3.63 23.03 -11.22
N ARG A 133 -4.92 23.34 -11.40
CA ARG A 133 -5.59 24.43 -10.68
C ARG A 133 -6.02 24.07 -9.27
N GLN A 134 -6.39 22.83 -9.03
CA GLN A 134 -7.02 22.39 -7.77
C GLN A 134 -6.01 21.82 -6.77
N LEU A 135 -5.01 21.07 -7.23
CA LEU A 135 -4.03 20.42 -6.37
C LEU A 135 -3.27 21.39 -5.44
N PRO A 136 -2.90 22.62 -5.82
CA PRO A 136 -2.24 23.54 -4.88
C PRO A 136 -3.09 23.82 -3.64
N PHE A 137 -4.40 23.99 -3.79
CA PHE A 137 -5.33 24.21 -2.67
C PHE A 137 -5.51 22.93 -1.86
N PHE A 138 -5.61 21.79 -2.53
CA PHE A 138 -5.65 20.49 -1.88
C PHE A 138 -4.41 20.25 -1.02
N PHE A 139 -3.21 20.44 -1.58
CA PHE A 139 -1.97 20.28 -0.82
C PHE A 139 -1.84 21.30 0.32
N THR A 140 -2.32 22.51 0.12
CA THR A 140 -2.34 23.52 1.21
C THR A 140 -3.25 23.04 2.36
N GLY A 141 -4.45 22.58 2.06
CA GLY A 141 -5.33 21.97 3.05
C GLY A 141 -4.70 20.74 3.73
N LEU A 142 -4.08 19.87 2.94
CA LEU A 142 -3.38 18.69 3.45
C LEU A 142 -2.23 19.08 4.39
N ALA A 143 -1.42 20.10 4.05
CA ALA A 143 -0.36 20.60 4.92
C ALA A 143 -0.91 21.10 6.27
N VAL A 144 -1.96 21.91 6.24
CA VAL A 144 -2.58 22.48 7.45
C VAL A 144 -3.13 21.36 8.34
N ILE A 145 -3.91 20.43 7.76
CA ILE A 145 -4.51 19.34 8.52
C ILE A 145 -3.43 18.41 9.10
N THR A 146 -2.42 18.07 8.30
CA THR A 146 -1.31 17.21 8.75
C THR A 146 -0.53 17.88 9.89
N LEU A 147 -0.26 19.19 9.80
CA LEU A 147 0.41 19.93 10.89
C LEU A 147 -0.44 19.94 12.16
N ILE A 148 -1.74 20.23 12.07
CA ILE A 148 -2.64 20.25 13.24
C ILE A 148 -2.63 18.88 13.92
N ILE A 149 -2.74 17.78 13.17
CA ILE A 149 -2.75 16.44 13.72
C ILE A 149 -1.41 16.11 14.36
N ASN A 150 -0.29 16.39 13.68
CA ASN A 150 1.04 16.10 14.20
C ASN A 150 1.37 16.88 15.48
N PHE A 151 1.00 18.17 15.55
CA PHE A 151 1.16 18.94 16.78
C PHE A 151 0.28 18.39 17.91
N ASN A 152 -0.96 18.02 17.62
CA ASN A 152 -1.83 17.40 18.62
C ASN A 152 -1.23 16.08 19.15
N GLU A 153 -0.76 15.19 18.25
CA GLU A 153 -0.10 13.94 18.63
C GLU A 153 1.18 14.19 19.43
N PHE A 154 2.01 15.15 19.01
CA PHE A 154 3.23 15.55 19.71
C PHE A 154 2.97 16.05 21.14
N PHE A 155 2.01 16.99 21.32
CA PHE A 155 1.69 17.51 22.65
C PHE A 155 1.09 16.46 23.59
N HIS A 156 0.39 15.46 23.06
CA HIS A 156 -0.13 14.35 23.86
C HIS A 156 0.86 13.20 24.02
N LYS A 157 2.12 13.37 23.58
CA LYS A 157 3.17 12.32 23.61
C LYS A 157 2.73 11.03 22.92
N LEU A 158 1.89 11.13 21.91
CA LEU A 158 1.47 10.01 21.07
C LEU A 158 2.48 9.83 19.92
N GLU A 159 2.57 8.62 19.41
CA GLU A 159 3.32 8.38 18.17
C GLU A 159 2.64 9.12 17.01
N PRO A 160 3.37 10.02 16.30
CA PRO A 160 2.75 10.87 15.27
C PRO A 160 2.57 10.12 13.96
N ILE A 161 1.49 9.35 13.85
CA ILE A 161 1.12 8.58 12.66
C ILE A 161 0.25 9.37 11.68
N GLY A 162 -0.33 10.47 12.11
CA GLY A 162 -1.07 11.42 11.27
C GLY A 162 -2.20 10.81 10.45
N LEU A 163 -2.47 11.43 9.30
CA LEU A 163 -3.52 10.99 8.35
C LEU A 163 -3.22 9.64 7.68
N SER A 164 -1.96 9.25 7.60
CA SER A 164 -1.56 8.03 6.89
C SER A 164 -1.64 6.77 7.76
N GLY A 165 -1.77 6.92 9.07
CA GLY A 165 -1.69 5.80 10.02
C GLY A 165 -0.30 5.17 10.15
N ASN A 166 0.71 5.76 9.51
CA ASN A 166 2.10 5.35 9.54
C ASN A 166 3.00 6.58 9.60
N TRP A 167 3.91 6.62 10.54
CA TRP A 167 4.78 7.76 10.78
C TRP A 167 5.70 8.08 9.58
N ASN A 168 6.22 7.08 8.86
CA ASN A 168 7.03 7.28 7.65
C ASN A 168 6.25 7.99 6.54
N TRP A 169 5.03 7.52 6.29
CA TRP A 169 4.18 8.05 5.22
C TRP A 169 3.65 9.44 5.55
N ASN A 170 3.32 9.67 6.83
CA ASN A 170 2.85 10.95 7.34
C ASN A 170 3.90 12.05 7.15
N GLN A 171 5.17 11.76 7.47
CA GLN A 171 6.29 12.68 7.25
C GLN A 171 6.44 13.06 5.77
N THR A 172 6.27 12.10 4.87
CA THR A 172 6.35 12.38 3.43
C THR A 172 5.15 13.18 2.94
N LEU A 173 3.94 12.90 3.41
CA LEU A 173 2.76 13.71 3.09
C LEU A 173 2.91 15.16 3.53
N LEU A 174 3.48 15.39 4.71
CA LEU A 174 3.84 16.73 5.16
C LEU A 174 4.84 17.39 4.22
N ALA A 175 5.93 16.69 3.87
CA ALA A 175 6.98 17.22 3.00
C ALA A 175 6.49 17.58 1.61
N VAL A 176 5.64 16.77 0.98
CA VAL A 176 5.12 17.05 -0.36
C VAL A 176 4.08 18.15 -0.37
N SER A 177 3.39 18.38 0.73
CA SER A 177 2.32 19.39 0.84
C SER A 177 2.84 20.78 1.26
N LEU A 178 3.89 20.83 2.06
CA LEU A 178 4.42 22.06 2.66
C LEU A 178 4.82 23.17 1.65
N PRO A 179 5.35 22.90 0.44
CA PRO A 179 5.66 23.96 -0.52
C PRO A 179 4.46 24.77 -1.01
N PHE A 180 3.26 24.21 -1.02
CA PHE A 180 2.13 24.82 -1.71
C PHE A 180 1.55 26.07 -1.03
N PRO A 181 1.39 26.16 0.30
CA PRO A 181 1.03 27.42 0.96
C PRO A 181 1.96 28.57 0.54
N PHE A 182 3.28 28.32 0.53
CA PHE A 182 4.26 29.32 0.15
C PHE A 182 4.23 29.66 -1.34
N LEU A 183 4.03 28.67 -2.23
CA LEU A 183 3.90 28.88 -3.67
C LEU A 183 2.64 29.65 -4.05
N LEU A 184 1.57 29.55 -3.27
CA LEU A 184 0.37 30.35 -3.48
C LEU A 184 0.58 31.82 -3.07
N LEU A 185 1.31 32.06 -1.99
CA LEU A 185 1.60 33.40 -1.46
C LEU A 185 2.73 34.09 -2.23
N CYS A 186 3.84 33.39 -2.48
CA CYS A 186 5.03 33.97 -3.13
C CYS A 186 4.95 33.79 -4.64
N ARG A 187 4.80 34.90 -5.36
CA ARG A 187 4.71 34.90 -6.83
C ARG A 187 6.06 34.86 -7.54
N LYS A 188 7.14 35.23 -6.87
CA LYS A 188 8.51 35.29 -7.41
C LYS A 188 9.37 34.18 -6.79
N HIS A 189 10.46 33.79 -7.47
CA HIS A 189 11.50 32.90 -6.94
C HIS A 189 11.03 31.48 -6.51
N ALA A 190 10.19 30.84 -7.34
CA ALA A 190 9.63 29.50 -7.03
C ALA A 190 10.69 28.45 -6.62
N ARG A 191 11.90 28.48 -7.22
CA ARG A 191 13.00 27.58 -6.85
C ARG A 191 13.46 27.78 -5.40
N LEU A 192 13.63 29.03 -5.00
CA LEU A 192 13.99 29.38 -3.62
C LEU A 192 12.90 28.95 -2.65
N VAL A 193 11.63 29.18 -3.00
CA VAL A 193 10.48 28.74 -2.20
C VAL A 193 10.49 27.22 -2.00
N ILE A 194 10.74 26.44 -3.05
CA ILE A 194 10.80 24.97 -2.95
C ILE A 194 11.99 24.53 -2.09
N LEU A 195 13.17 25.15 -2.26
CA LEU A 195 14.34 24.84 -1.43
C LEU A 195 14.09 25.16 0.04
N THR A 196 13.55 26.35 0.33
CA THR A 196 13.21 26.76 1.69
C THR A 196 12.17 25.80 2.30
N ALA A 197 11.13 25.45 1.54
CA ALA A 197 10.12 24.51 2.00
C ALA A 197 10.68 23.10 2.23
N ALA A 198 11.58 22.62 1.36
CA ALA A 198 12.25 21.34 1.54
C ALA A 198 13.14 21.33 2.79
N SER A 199 13.92 22.39 3.01
CA SER A 199 14.75 22.54 4.22
C SER A 199 13.89 22.65 5.48
N SER A 200 12.79 23.43 5.41
CA SER A 200 11.82 23.54 6.52
C SER A 200 11.13 22.20 6.81
N ALA A 201 10.82 21.41 5.77
CA ALA A 201 10.26 20.08 5.94
C ALA A 201 11.24 19.18 6.70
N VAL A 202 12.50 19.10 6.28
CA VAL A 202 13.52 18.29 6.97
C VAL A 202 13.69 18.74 8.43
N PHE A 203 13.72 20.06 8.68
CA PHE A 203 13.81 20.58 10.04
C PHE A 203 12.59 20.21 10.89
N LEU A 204 11.38 20.38 10.35
CA LEU A 204 10.13 19.98 11.05
C LEU A 204 10.07 18.48 11.31
N LEU A 205 10.54 17.65 10.38
CA LEU A 205 10.63 16.21 10.60
C LEU A 205 11.54 15.89 11.77
N TRP A 206 12.70 16.52 11.83
CA TRP A 206 13.63 16.33 12.96
C TRP A 206 13.06 16.83 14.28
N LEU A 207 12.33 17.96 14.27
CA LEU A 207 11.73 18.54 15.47
C LEU A 207 10.54 17.71 16.02
N LEU A 208 9.63 17.30 15.14
CA LEU A 208 8.38 16.62 15.52
C LEU A 208 8.55 15.11 15.71
N PHE A 209 9.60 14.53 15.12
CA PHE A 209 9.83 13.09 15.13
C PHE A 209 11.27 12.73 15.57
N PRO A 210 11.76 13.24 16.72
CA PRO A 210 13.17 13.11 17.08
C PRO A 210 13.65 11.65 17.21
N ALA A 211 12.78 10.75 17.69
CA ALA A 211 13.09 9.33 17.85
C ALA A 211 12.81 8.50 16.58
N ASN A 212 11.88 8.96 15.74
CA ASN A 212 11.32 8.18 14.63
C ASN A 212 11.36 8.93 13.30
N THR A 213 12.45 9.67 13.03
CA THR A 213 12.57 10.39 11.76
C THR A 213 12.74 9.41 10.60
N SER A 214 11.91 9.55 9.57
CA SER A 214 11.93 8.67 8.39
C SER A 214 13.22 8.84 7.59
N ARG A 215 14.07 7.80 7.56
CA ARG A 215 15.28 7.77 6.72
C ARG A 215 14.92 7.93 5.23
N ALA A 216 13.82 7.33 4.80
CA ALA A 216 13.35 7.43 3.42
C ALA A 216 12.93 8.88 3.07
N ALA A 217 12.22 9.59 3.95
CA ALA A 217 11.85 10.99 3.74
C ALA A 217 13.07 11.92 3.71
N ILE A 218 14.03 11.73 4.65
CA ILE A 218 15.27 12.52 4.71
C ILE A 218 16.09 12.40 3.40
N ILE A 219 16.11 11.24 2.77
CA ILE A 219 16.80 11.02 1.50
C ILE A 219 15.97 11.55 0.33
N ALA A 220 14.66 11.28 0.32
CA ALA A 220 13.79 11.62 -0.79
C ALA A 220 13.60 13.14 -0.98
N ILE A 221 13.50 13.91 0.11
CA ILE A 221 13.25 15.36 0.04
C ILE A 221 14.41 16.11 -0.61
N PRO A 222 15.67 16.04 -0.13
CA PRO A 222 16.79 16.72 -0.78
C PRO A 222 17.11 16.13 -2.15
N GLY A 223 16.97 14.82 -2.34
CA GLY A 223 17.12 14.17 -3.63
C GLY A 223 16.17 14.72 -4.69
N ALA A 224 14.90 14.90 -4.37
CA ALA A 224 13.89 15.49 -5.25
C ALA A 224 14.20 16.96 -5.56
N ALA A 225 14.61 17.75 -4.54
CA ALA A 225 14.99 19.14 -4.73
C ALA A 225 16.21 19.26 -5.66
N LEU A 226 17.22 18.42 -5.46
CA LEU A 226 18.43 18.39 -6.31
C LEU A 226 18.09 18.01 -7.76
N LEU A 227 17.32 16.93 -7.99
CA LEU A 227 16.89 16.51 -9.32
C LEU A 227 16.08 17.59 -10.04
N LEU A 228 15.19 18.26 -9.31
CA LEU A 228 14.39 19.35 -9.87
C LEU A 228 15.28 20.53 -10.27
N LEU A 229 16.22 20.94 -9.41
CA LEU A 229 17.18 21.99 -9.72
C LEU A 229 18.01 21.64 -10.97
N CYS A 230 18.59 20.46 -11.01
CA CYS A 230 19.37 19.99 -12.16
C CYS A 230 18.54 20.01 -13.45
N SER A 231 17.26 19.62 -13.38
CA SER A 231 16.35 19.67 -14.53
C SER A 231 16.10 21.08 -15.07
N GLN A 232 16.31 22.11 -14.24
CA GLN A 232 16.08 23.52 -14.58
C GLN A 232 17.35 24.29 -14.93
N LEU A 233 18.56 23.77 -14.64
CA LEU A 233 19.82 24.45 -14.88
C LEU A 233 20.37 24.24 -16.30
N GLY A 234 20.00 23.14 -16.96
CA GLY A 234 20.53 22.80 -18.27
C GLY A 234 20.01 23.69 -19.41
N ALA A 235 20.91 24.18 -20.25
CA ALA A 235 20.55 24.95 -21.45
C ALA A 235 19.92 24.07 -22.54
N THR A 236 20.30 22.79 -22.62
CA THR A 236 19.80 21.81 -23.60
C THR A 236 19.05 20.67 -22.91
N SER A 237 18.12 20.03 -23.65
CA SER A 237 17.36 18.89 -23.12
C SER A 237 18.24 17.72 -22.70
N ARG A 238 19.40 17.51 -23.40
CA ARG A 238 20.35 16.45 -23.07
C ARG A 238 21.03 16.66 -21.71
N ILE A 239 21.46 17.90 -21.42
CA ILE A 239 22.09 18.25 -20.13
C ILE A 239 21.08 18.11 -18.97
N ARG A 240 19.80 18.39 -19.20
CA ARG A 240 18.75 18.24 -18.16
C ARG A 240 18.45 16.79 -17.80
N VAL A 241 18.63 15.87 -18.73
CA VAL A 241 18.36 14.43 -18.50
C VAL A 241 19.55 13.72 -17.83
N LEU A 242 20.78 14.17 -18.08
CA LEU A 242 21.99 13.51 -17.58
C LEU A 242 22.01 13.32 -16.05
N PRO A 243 21.69 14.31 -15.20
CA PRO A 243 21.66 14.10 -13.75
C PRO A 243 20.62 13.05 -13.33
N ALA A 244 19.45 13.03 -13.97
CA ALA A 244 18.44 12.02 -13.68
C ALA A 244 18.90 10.61 -14.05
N ILE A 245 19.58 10.47 -15.20
CA ILE A 245 20.20 9.20 -15.62
C ILE A 245 21.30 8.77 -14.65
N LEU A 246 22.18 9.68 -14.25
CA LEU A 246 23.28 9.38 -13.31
C LEU A 246 22.77 8.98 -11.94
N VAL A 247 21.73 9.66 -11.42
CA VAL A 247 21.10 9.29 -10.14
C VAL A 247 20.39 7.94 -10.26
N ALA A 248 19.67 7.69 -11.35
CA ALA A 248 19.00 6.41 -11.57
C ALA A 248 20.03 5.27 -11.73
N ALA A 249 21.05 5.46 -12.56
CA ALA A 249 22.12 4.47 -12.76
C ALA A 249 22.92 4.22 -11.47
N GLY A 250 23.25 5.28 -10.72
CA GLY A 250 23.92 5.17 -9.42
C GLY A 250 23.05 4.45 -8.39
N GLY A 251 21.76 4.72 -8.35
CA GLY A 251 20.80 4.04 -7.49
C GLY A 251 20.66 2.55 -7.83
N VAL A 252 20.56 2.22 -9.10
CA VAL A 252 20.54 0.82 -9.57
C VAL A 252 21.86 0.11 -9.26
N ALA A 253 23.01 0.75 -9.52
CA ALA A 253 24.32 0.18 -9.23
C ALA A 253 24.49 -0.07 -7.72
N LEU A 254 24.14 0.90 -6.89
CA LEU A 254 24.17 0.75 -5.43
C LEU A 254 23.24 -0.37 -4.95
N PHE A 255 22.02 -0.43 -5.48
CA PHE A 255 21.09 -1.50 -5.19
C PHE A 255 21.67 -2.87 -5.54
N LEU A 256 22.22 -3.01 -6.75
CA LEU A 256 22.84 -4.28 -7.18
C LEU A 256 24.06 -4.65 -6.32
N ILE A 257 24.90 -3.68 -5.94
CA ILE A 257 26.05 -3.92 -5.05
C ILE A 257 25.57 -4.45 -3.69
N VAL A 258 24.59 -3.78 -3.09
CA VAL A 258 24.02 -4.20 -1.78
C VAL A 258 23.40 -5.60 -1.86
N MET A 259 22.74 -5.91 -2.98
CA MET A 259 22.03 -7.18 -3.15
C MET A 259 22.96 -8.36 -3.48
N LEU A 260 23.92 -8.15 -4.39
CA LEU A 260 24.74 -9.23 -4.97
C LEU A 260 26.10 -9.39 -4.30
N ALA A 261 26.71 -8.29 -3.86
CA ALA A 261 28.04 -8.28 -3.30
C ALA A 261 28.20 -7.16 -2.25
N PRO A 262 27.57 -7.29 -1.06
CA PRO A 262 27.67 -6.26 -0.04
C PRO A 262 29.14 -6.05 0.36
N PRO A 263 29.59 -4.78 0.51
CA PRO A 263 30.97 -4.48 0.91
C PRO A 263 31.30 -5.14 2.25
N ALA A 264 32.47 -5.80 2.32
CA ALA A 264 32.86 -6.62 3.47
C ALA A 264 32.72 -5.95 4.85
N PRO A 265 33.02 -4.64 5.04
CA PRO A 265 32.84 -3.98 6.33
C PRO A 265 31.39 -3.91 6.81
N PHE A 266 30.44 -3.92 5.87
CA PHE A 266 28.99 -3.79 6.15
C PHE A 266 28.20 -5.07 5.87
N ALA A 267 28.86 -6.13 5.41
CA ALA A 267 28.17 -7.35 4.98
C ALA A 267 27.35 -7.99 6.10
N ALA A 268 27.88 -8.02 7.32
CA ALA A 268 27.17 -8.60 8.48
C ALA A 268 25.91 -7.78 8.82
N GLU A 269 26.04 -6.45 8.91
CA GLU A 269 24.91 -5.56 9.22
C GLU A 269 23.85 -5.56 8.12
N LEU A 270 24.26 -5.52 6.85
CA LEU A 270 23.34 -5.58 5.71
C LEU A 270 22.63 -6.94 5.60
N ASN A 271 23.34 -8.03 5.91
CA ASN A 271 22.72 -9.36 5.91
C ASN A 271 21.73 -9.54 7.09
N ALA A 272 21.93 -8.85 8.20
CA ALA A 272 21.02 -8.84 9.33
C ALA A 272 19.82 -7.89 9.13
N ASP A 273 19.89 -6.96 8.15
CA ASP A 273 18.79 -6.03 7.88
C ASP A 273 17.60 -6.77 7.25
N SER A 274 16.46 -6.74 7.91
CA SER A 274 15.24 -7.44 7.48
C SER A 274 14.73 -6.96 6.11
N ARG A 275 14.94 -5.70 5.73
CA ARG A 275 14.54 -5.20 4.41
C ARG A 275 15.41 -5.78 3.31
N ILE A 276 16.71 -5.93 3.55
CA ILE A 276 17.64 -6.54 2.58
C ILE A 276 17.26 -8.01 2.36
N GLN A 277 16.98 -8.75 3.42
CA GLN A 277 16.52 -10.13 3.33
C GLN A 277 15.20 -10.24 2.58
N LEU A 278 14.24 -9.34 2.88
CA LEU A 278 12.95 -9.25 2.19
C LEU A 278 13.12 -8.93 0.69
N TRP A 279 14.05 -8.03 0.33
CA TRP A 279 14.35 -7.72 -1.06
C TRP A 279 14.95 -8.90 -1.80
N ARG A 280 15.87 -9.65 -1.17
CA ARG A 280 16.42 -10.90 -1.73
C ARG A 280 15.33 -11.93 -2.00
N GLY A 281 14.48 -12.17 -1.00
CA GLY A 281 13.31 -13.06 -1.18
C GLY A 281 12.37 -12.57 -2.28
N ALA A 282 12.12 -11.26 -2.37
CA ALA A 282 11.32 -10.68 -3.45
C ALA A 282 11.98 -10.84 -4.83
N PHE A 283 13.30 -10.75 -4.91
CA PHE A 283 14.06 -10.98 -6.14
C PHE A 283 13.98 -12.46 -6.57
N ASP A 284 14.12 -13.39 -5.65
CA ASP A 284 13.96 -14.82 -5.92
C ASP A 284 12.53 -15.15 -6.37
N LEU A 285 11.52 -14.54 -5.73
CA LEU A 285 10.13 -14.64 -6.16
C LEU A 285 9.95 -14.15 -7.60
N VAL A 286 10.54 -13.00 -7.94
CA VAL A 286 10.50 -12.44 -9.30
C VAL A 286 11.18 -13.37 -10.30
N ASN A 287 12.37 -13.90 -9.98
CA ASN A 287 13.09 -14.82 -10.86
C ASN A 287 12.26 -16.06 -11.22
N ASN A 288 11.50 -16.59 -10.27
CA ASN A 288 10.63 -17.73 -10.49
C ASN A 288 9.31 -17.38 -11.21
N ASN A 289 8.94 -16.09 -11.28
CA ASN A 289 7.68 -15.62 -11.84
C ASN A 289 7.87 -14.44 -12.82
N ILE A 290 8.98 -14.40 -13.55
CA ILE A 290 9.48 -13.22 -14.28
C ILE A 290 8.50 -12.67 -15.31
N LEU A 291 7.76 -13.51 -16.03
CA LEU A 291 6.90 -13.07 -17.14
C LEU A 291 5.63 -12.37 -16.67
N PHE A 292 4.91 -12.97 -15.74
CA PHE A 292 3.55 -12.54 -15.37
C PHE A 292 3.41 -12.15 -13.90
N GLY A 293 4.44 -12.36 -13.09
CA GLY A 293 4.37 -12.17 -11.64
C GLY A 293 3.42 -13.17 -10.96
N VAL A 294 3.21 -12.97 -9.67
CA VAL A 294 2.31 -13.83 -8.85
C VAL A 294 0.86 -13.34 -8.83
N GLY A 295 0.60 -12.18 -9.38
CA GLY A 295 -0.71 -11.52 -9.40
C GLY A 295 -0.83 -10.35 -8.42
N PRO A 296 -1.70 -9.36 -8.76
CA PRO A 296 -1.90 -8.18 -7.92
C PRO A 296 -2.35 -8.55 -6.51
N GLY A 297 -1.71 -7.95 -5.50
CA GLY A 297 -2.04 -8.16 -4.09
C GLY A 297 -1.75 -9.58 -3.56
N ARG A 298 -0.97 -10.39 -4.30
CA ARG A 298 -0.58 -11.74 -3.87
C ARG A 298 0.85 -11.85 -3.34
N PHE A 299 1.60 -10.78 -3.38
CA PHE A 299 2.96 -10.76 -2.85
C PHE A 299 3.03 -11.37 -1.45
N GLU A 300 2.15 -10.92 -0.55
CA GLU A 300 2.05 -11.39 0.82
C GLU A 300 1.82 -12.90 0.95
N ASP A 301 1.01 -13.47 0.07
CA ASP A 301 0.67 -14.90 0.10
C ASP A 301 1.86 -15.79 -0.28
N VAL A 302 2.78 -15.29 -1.08
CA VAL A 302 3.80 -16.08 -1.76
C VAL A 302 5.20 -15.82 -1.20
N ILE A 303 5.47 -14.61 -0.73
CA ILE A 303 6.82 -14.20 -0.27
C ILE A 303 7.40 -15.08 0.84
N PRO A 304 6.64 -15.62 1.83
CA PRO A 304 7.22 -16.46 2.87
C PRO A 304 7.98 -17.67 2.34
N HIS A 305 7.61 -18.19 1.17
CA HIS A 305 8.31 -19.33 0.54
C HIS A 305 9.70 -18.98 -0.02
N TYR A 306 10.03 -17.70 -0.12
CA TYR A 306 11.28 -17.19 -0.67
C TYR A 306 12.15 -16.50 0.38
N LEU A 307 11.66 -16.35 1.61
CA LEU A 307 12.42 -15.75 2.68
C LEU A 307 13.40 -16.76 3.30
N PRO A 308 14.65 -16.38 3.57
CA PRO A 308 15.59 -17.24 4.26
C PRO A 308 15.12 -17.51 5.69
N GLU A 309 15.49 -18.66 6.25
CA GLU A 309 15.12 -19.03 7.62
C GLU A 309 15.56 -17.99 8.65
N ASP A 310 16.75 -17.41 8.46
CA ASP A 310 17.30 -16.37 9.32
C ASP A 310 16.43 -15.10 9.39
N TYR A 311 15.62 -14.85 8.35
CA TYR A 311 14.65 -13.76 8.37
C TYR A 311 13.68 -13.87 9.56
N PHE A 312 13.18 -15.07 9.82
CA PHE A 312 12.22 -15.34 10.90
C PHE A 312 12.85 -15.37 12.29
N ARG A 313 14.21 -15.31 12.38
CA ARG A 313 14.93 -15.16 13.66
C ARG A 313 15.06 -13.70 14.09
N THR A 314 14.86 -12.76 13.18
CA THR A 314 15.03 -11.33 13.46
C THR A 314 13.91 -10.85 14.39
N PRO A 315 14.20 -10.31 15.59
CA PRO A 315 13.19 -9.68 16.42
C PRO A 315 12.64 -8.47 15.64
N PHE A 316 11.37 -8.18 15.74
CA PHE A 316 10.64 -7.12 15.00
C PHE A 316 10.24 -7.45 13.55
N VAL A 317 10.46 -8.65 13.06
CA VAL A 317 9.91 -9.06 11.79
C VAL A 317 8.44 -9.36 11.97
N ALA A 318 7.60 -8.62 11.26
CA ALA A 318 6.20 -8.94 11.19
C ALA A 318 6.02 -10.28 10.46
N ASP A 319 5.17 -11.14 10.95
CA ASP A 319 4.84 -12.42 10.30
C ASP A 319 4.15 -12.20 8.94
N ARG A 320 3.88 -10.96 8.62
CA ARG A 320 3.08 -10.55 7.49
C ARG A 320 3.72 -9.39 6.72
N HIS A 321 4.09 -9.65 5.47
CA HIS A 321 4.69 -8.66 4.57
C HIS A 321 3.83 -8.46 3.33
N PRO A 322 2.89 -7.49 3.34
CA PRO A 322 2.04 -7.22 2.18
C PRO A 322 2.83 -6.69 0.98
N HIS A 323 4.09 -6.30 1.19
CA HIS A 323 4.91 -5.63 0.17
C HIS A 323 6.41 -5.65 0.51
N PRO A 324 7.30 -5.50 -0.51
CA PRO A 324 8.75 -5.60 -0.33
C PRO A 324 9.43 -4.30 0.13
N HIS A 325 8.72 -3.25 0.55
CA HIS A 325 9.28 -1.92 0.81
C HIS A 325 10.08 -1.32 -0.36
N ASN A 326 9.70 -1.67 -1.58
CA ASN A 326 10.23 -1.13 -2.82
C ASN A 326 9.17 -1.29 -3.92
N GLU A 327 8.74 -0.19 -4.51
CA GLU A 327 7.63 -0.20 -5.47
C GLU A 327 7.97 -0.90 -6.79
N ILE A 328 9.20 -0.80 -7.27
CA ILE A 328 9.62 -1.48 -8.51
C ILE A 328 9.57 -3.00 -8.30
N LEU A 329 10.08 -3.48 -7.17
CA LEU A 329 9.99 -4.91 -6.81
C LEU A 329 8.54 -5.36 -6.64
N LEU A 330 7.67 -4.50 -6.11
CA LEU A 330 6.24 -4.81 -5.98
C LEU A 330 5.57 -4.97 -7.34
N TYR A 331 5.83 -4.05 -8.29
CA TYR A 331 5.29 -4.17 -9.65
C TYR A 331 5.83 -5.41 -10.39
N LEU A 332 7.13 -5.68 -10.26
CA LEU A 332 7.74 -6.90 -10.79
C LEU A 332 7.12 -8.15 -10.17
N SER A 333 6.95 -8.19 -8.85
CA SER A 333 6.36 -9.33 -8.16
C SER A 333 4.91 -9.56 -8.58
N ASN A 334 4.12 -8.49 -8.73
CA ASN A 334 2.69 -8.60 -9.05
C ASN A 334 2.42 -8.87 -10.54
N PHE A 335 3.16 -8.24 -11.45
CA PHE A 335 2.86 -8.23 -12.89
C PHE A 335 4.01 -8.73 -13.76
N GLY A 336 5.13 -9.16 -13.18
CA GLY A 336 6.31 -9.58 -13.91
C GLY A 336 6.90 -8.48 -14.78
N VAL A 337 7.47 -8.86 -15.91
CA VAL A 337 8.09 -7.94 -16.87
C VAL A 337 7.10 -6.91 -17.43
N ILE A 338 5.81 -7.24 -17.51
CA ILE A 338 4.76 -6.31 -17.96
C ILE A 338 4.65 -5.13 -16.98
N GLY A 339 4.67 -5.42 -15.67
CA GLY A 339 4.66 -4.39 -14.63
C GLY A 339 5.90 -3.51 -14.65
N LEU A 340 7.08 -4.10 -14.88
CA LEU A 340 8.33 -3.35 -15.02
C LEU A 340 8.29 -2.40 -16.22
N ILE A 341 7.90 -2.90 -17.40
CA ILE A 341 7.80 -2.07 -18.62
C ILE A 341 6.82 -0.93 -18.37
N TRP A 342 5.66 -1.20 -17.79
CA TRP A 342 4.67 -0.19 -17.47
C TRP A 342 5.24 0.87 -16.50
N ALA A 343 5.92 0.47 -15.42
CA ALA A 343 6.52 1.40 -14.46
C ALA A 343 7.61 2.27 -15.10
N VAL A 344 8.49 1.68 -15.91
CA VAL A 344 9.54 2.41 -16.65
C VAL A 344 8.92 3.42 -17.62
N LEU A 345 7.89 3.04 -18.36
CA LEU A 345 7.19 3.94 -19.26
C LEU A 345 6.50 5.08 -18.50
N LEU A 346 5.86 4.79 -17.36
CA LEU A 346 5.22 5.80 -16.52
C LEU A 346 6.25 6.80 -15.96
N ILE A 347 7.37 6.32 -15.45
CA ILE A 347 8.48 7.17 -14.99
C ILE A 347 9.04 8.00 -16.15
N THR A 348 9.17 7.41 -17.32
CA THR A 348 9.67 8.12 -18.52
C THR A 348 8.76 9.27 -18.92
N VAL A 349 7.42 9.07 -18.93
CA VAL A 349 6.49 10.17 -19.25
C VAL A 349 6.48 11.24 -18.16
N LEU A 350 6.60 10.86 -16.88
CA LEU A 350 6.75 11.78 -15.76
C LEU A 350 8.00 12.66 -15.92
N VAL A 351 9.17 12.05 -16.11
CA VAL A 351 10.45 12.76 -16.29
C VAL A 351 10.42 13.66 -17.53
N ARG A 352 9.90 13.16 -18.65
CA ARG A 352 9.71 13.96 -19.87
C ARG A 352 8.83 15.19 -19.63
N GLY A 353 7.76 15.04 -18.85
CA GLY A 353 6.87 16.13 -18.46
C GLY A 353 7.57 17.16 -17.58
N ILE A 354 8.36 16.73 -16.60
CA ILE A 354 9.13 17.58 -15.68
C ILE A 354 10.21 18.37 -16.44
N ILE A 355 10.95 17.72 -17.35
CA ILE A 355 12.00 18.39 -18.17
C ILE A 355 11.39 19.49 -19.05
N ARG A 356 10.15 19.35 -19.49
CA ARG A 356 9.46 20.34 -20.32
C ARG A 356 8.81 21.48 -19.54
N LEU A 357 8.83 21.42 -18.20
CA LEU A 357 8.36 22.53 -17.40
C LEU A 357 9.19 23.79 -17.67
N ARG A 358 8.50 24.89 -17.80
CA ARG A 358 9.14 26.20 -17.88
C ARG A 358 9.52 26.68 -16.47
N SER A 359 10.66 27.34 -16.34
CA SER A 359 11.17 27.80 -15.04
C SER A 359 10.26 28.81 -14.29
N PHE A 360 9.35 29.45 -14.99
CA PHE A 360 8.34 30.33 -14.40
C PHE A 360 7.02 29.63 -14.02
N ASP A 361 6.86 28.34 -14.36
CA ASP A 361 5.69 27.56 -13.95
C ASP A 361 5.84 27.06 -12.50
N ARG A 362 5.67 27.98 -11.56
CA ARG A 362 5.87 27.72 -10.13
C ARG A 362 5.02 26.58 -9.58
N ILE A 363 3.76 26.49 -10.00
CA ILE A 363 2.86 25.40 -9.58
C ILE A 363 3.33 24.08 -10.17
N GLY A 364 3.68 24.06 -11.46
CA GLY A 364 4.27 22.89 -12.10
C GLY A 364 5.54 22.41 -11.40
N LEU A 365 6.42 23.31 -10.96
CA LEU A 365 7.62 22.95 -10.19
C LEU A 365 7.28 22.36 -8.82
N GLY A 366 6.30 22.91 -8.10
CA GLY A 366 5.83 22.34 -6.84
C GLY A 366 5.24 20.92 -7.01
N LEU A 367 4.43 20.73 -8.05
CA LEU A 367 3.86 19.41 -8.36
C LEU A 367 4.95 18.40 -8.80
N ALA A 368 5.97 18.88 -9.53
CA ALA A 368 7.13 18.05 -9.90
C ALA A 368 7.95 17.64 -8.67
N PHE A 369 8.18 18.58 -7.74
CA PHE A 369 8.83 18.28 -6.47
C PHE A 369 8.06 17.20 -5.70
N ALA A 370 6.74 17.37 -5.55
CA ALA A 370 5.90 16.39 -4.87
C ALA A 370 5.96 15.00 -5.53
N ALA A 371 5.87 14.93 -6.87
CA ALA A 371 5.97 13.67 -7.61
C ALA A 371 7.34 13.00 -7.43
N LEU A 372 8.43 13.76 -7.43
CA LEU A 372 9.78 13.23 -7.24
C LEU A 372 10.02 12.74 -5.81
N VAL A 373 9.54 13.47 -4.79
CA VAL A 373 9.62 13.00 -3.39
C VAL A 373 8.89 11.67 -3.22
N LEU A 374 7.66 11.58 -3.72
CA LEU A 374 6.87 10.34 -3.66
C LEU A 374 7.55 9.19 -4.41
N LEU A 375 8.09 9.44 -5.59
CA LEU A 375 8.80 8.43 -6.38
C LEU A 375 10.04 7.90 -5.65
N LEU A 376 10.88 8.80 -5.12
CA LEU A 376 12.13 8.42 -4.44
C LEU A 376 11.83 7.70 -3.11
N HIS A 377 10.87 8.20 -2.34
CA HIS A 377 10.46 7.52 -1.11
C HIS A 377 9.94 6.10 -1.38
N GLY A 378 9.13 5.93 -2.44
CA GLY A 378 8.58 4.63 -2.84
C GLY A 378 9.63 3.57 -3.21
N GLN A 379 10.90 3.96 -3.42
CA GLN A 379 12.00 2.99 -3.61
C GLN A 379 12.60 2.50 -2.28
N LEU A 380 12.28 3.16 -1.18
CA LEU A 380 12.82 2.87 0.16
C LEU A 380 11.72 2.42 1.13
N ASP A 381 10.46 2.64 0.77
CA ASP A 381 9.28 2.21 1.53
C ASP A 381 8.06 2.07 0.59
N VAL A 382 6.97 1.49 1.09
CA VAL A 382 5.74 1.24 0.32
C VAL A 382 4.76 2.38 0.51
N LEU A 383 5.05 3.50 -0.12
CA LEU A 383 4.21 4.67 -0.05
C LEU A 383 3.15 4.70 -1.18
N LEU A 384 3.54 4.25 -2.39
CA LEU A 384 2.68 4.33 -3.57
C LEU A 384 1.59 3.26 -3.59
N SER A 385 1.69 2.24 -2.74
CA SER A 385 0.64 1.24 -2.51
C SER A 385 -0.45 1.72 -1.53
N THR A 386 -0.31 2.94 -0.99
CA THR A 386 -1.34 3.53 -0.15
C THR A 386 -2.33 4.34 -0.98
N PRO A 387 -3.63 4.34 -0.63
CA PRO A 387 -4.62 5.05 -1.42
C PRO A 387 -4.31 6.55 -1.60
N LEU A 388 -3.92 7.22 -0.52
CA LEU A 388 -3.67 8.66 -0.54
C LEU A 388 -2.39 9.02 -1.30
N ALA A 389 -1.24 8.53 -0.86
CA ALA A 389 0.04 8.90 -1.46
C ALA A 389 0.21 8.31 -2.87
N GLY A 390 -0.16 7.04 -3.07
CA GLY A 390 -0.17 6.41 -4.39
C GLY A 390 -1.16 7.07 -5.34
N GLY A 391 -2.36 7.40 -4.86
CA GLY A 391 -3.35 8.14 -5.65
C GLY A 391 -2.82 9.50 -6.12
N ILE A 392 -2.20 10.27 -5.22
CA ILE A 392 -1.55 11.55 -5.56
C ILE A 392 -0.45 11.33 -6.60
N PHE A 393 0.47 10.39 -6.36
CA PHE A 393 1.57 10.11 -7.28
C PHE A 393 1.09 9.74 -8.68
N LEU A 394 0.15 8.82 -8.78
CA LEU A 394 -0.36 8.34 -10.06
C LEU A 394 -1.12 9.43 -10.83
N LEU A 395 -1.88 10.28 -10.14
CA LEU A 395 -2.50 11.45 -10.75
C LEU A 395 -1.46 12.43 -11.26
N LEU A 396 -0.40 12.73 -10.49
CA LEU A 396 0.70 13.62 -10.88
C LEU A 396 1.46 13.05 -12.10
N ALA A 397 1.78 11.76 -12.10
CA ALA A 397 2.43 11.11 -13.23
C ALA A 397 1.59 11.24 -14.51
N GLY A 398 0.28 11.05 -14.42
CA GLY A 398 -0.65 11.29 -15.52
C GLY A 398 -0.70 12.74 -15.99
N MET A 399 -0.67 13.72 -15.08
CA MET A 399 -0.63 15.13 -15.43
C MET A 399 0.65 15.50 -16.22
N PHE A 400 1.81 14.96 -15.76
CA PHE A 400 3.08 15.16 -16.46
C PHE A 400 3.14 14.43 -17.79
N TRP A 401 2.46 13.29 -17.90
CA TRP A 401 2.27 12.60 -19.18
C TRP A 401 1.63 13.53 -20.20
N LYS A 402 0.51 14.19 -19.87
CA LYS A 402 -0.13 15.17 -20.77
C LYS A 402 0.79 16.34 -21.13
N SER A 403 1.50 16.88 -20.14
CA SER A 403 2.41 18.03 -20.34
C SER A 403 3.57 17.68 -21.28
N GLY A 404 3.95 16.41 -21.35
CA GLY A 404 4.98 15.88 -22.23
C GLY A 404 4.47 15.45 -23.61
N ALA A 405 3.17 15.34 -23.85
CA ALA A 405 2.61 14.93 -25.13
C ALA A 405 2.35 16.13 -26.06
N PRO A 406 2.42 15.96 -27.39
CA PRO A 406 1.98 16.97 -28.35
C PRO A 406 0.51 17.35 -28.08
N ARG A 407 0.15 18.61 -28.36
CA ARG A 407 -1.26 19.04 -28.19
C ARG A 407 -2.17 18.21 -29.08
N PRO A 408 -3.17 17.51 -28.52
CA PRO A 408 -4.08 16.73 -29.29
C PRO A 408 -5.04 17.61 -30.09
N GLU A 409 -5.26 17.29 -31.35
CA GLU A 409 -6.42 17.81 -32.07
C GLU A 409 -7.68 17.14 -31.53
N PRO A 410 -8.82 17.84 -31.50
CA PRO A 410 -10.07 17.27 -31.08
C PRO A 410 -10.45 16.10 -31.99
N VAL A 411 -10.32 14.89 -31.49
CA VAL A 411 -10.79 13.69 -32.20
C VAL A 411 -12.28 13.53 -31.91
N GLN A 412 -13.10 13.55 -32.95
CA GLN A 412 -14.52 13.25 -32.80
C GLN A 412 -14.67 11.79 -32.34
N THR A 413 -15.41 11.58 -31.28
CA THR A 413 -15.69 10.23 -30.76
C THR A 413 -17.02 9.74 -31.29
N ALA A 414 -17.06 8.50 -31.79
CA ALA A 414 -18.27 7.83 -32.19
C ALA A 414 -19.25 7.55 -31.04
N ILE A 415 -18.76 7.60 -29.78
CA ILE A 415 -19.59 7.29 -28.62
C ILE A 415 -20.45 8.51 -28.22
N PRO A 416 -21.78 8.40 -28.21
CA PRO A 416 -22.68 9.49 -27.84
C PRO A 416 -22.42 10.03 -26.43
N VAL A 417 -22.59 11.33 -26.25
CA VAL A 417 -22.41 12.00 -24.93
C VAL A 417 -23.26 11.34 -23.84
N ARG A 418 -24.51 10.96 -24.18
CA ARG A 418 -25.42 10.28 -23.24
C ARG A 418 -24.86 8.95 -22.76
N ALA A 419 -24.36 8.10 -23.67
CA ALA A 419 -23.79 6.79 -23.32
C ALA A 419 -22.58 6.93 -22.36
N ARG A 420 -21.71 7.92 -22.60
CA ARG A 420 -20.57 8.20 -21.74
C ARG A 420 -20.96 8.68 -20.35
N ARG A 421 -21.98 9.56 -20.25
CA ARG A 421 -22.51 10.02 -18.95
C ARG A 421 -23.15 8.87 -18.18
N ILE A 422 -23.86 7.97 -18.88
CA ILE A 422 -24.42 6.76 -18.27
C ILE A 422 -23.32 5.85 -17.76
N ALA A 423 -22.27 5.60 -18.55
CA ALA A 423 -21.12 4.78 -18.12
C ALA A 423 -20.41 5.40 -16.92
N ALA A 424 -20.18 6.71 -16.92
CA ALA A 424 -19.59 7.42 -15.80
C ALA A 424 -20.46 7.32 -14.54
N LEU A 425 -21.76 7.51 -14.66
CA LEU A 425 -22.72 7.37 -13.55
C LEU A 425 -22.71 5.94 -13.00
N PHE A 426 -22.72 4.93 -13.87
CA PHE A 426 -22.60 3.53 -13.44
C PHE A 426 -21.32 3.26 -12.66
N CYS A 427 -20.16 3.77 -13.12
CA CYS A 427 -18.91 3.65 -12.38
C CYS A 427 -19.00 4.35 -11.01
N ILE A 428 -19.57 5.55 -10.93
CA ILE A 428 -19.74 6.27 -9.65
C ILE A 428 -20.60 5.44 -8.69
N LEU A 429 -21.76 4.96 -9.15
CA LEU A 429 -22.68 4.17 -8.33
C LEU A 429 -22.02 2.86 -7.86
N ALA A 430 -21.25 2.19 -8.72
CA ALA A 430 -20.49 1.01 -8.35
C ALA A 430 -19.43 1.33 -7.27
N GLY A 431 -18.69 2.42 -7.44
CA GLY A 431 -17.72 2.87 -6.43
C GLY A 431 -18.39 3.19 -5.09
N VAL A 432 -19.53 3.89 -5.09
CA VAL A 432 -20.28 4.20 -3.88
C VAL A 432 -20.83 2.93 -3.21
N TYR A 433 -21.33 1.98 -3.99
CA TYR A 433 -21.81 0.70 -3.47
C TYR A 433 -20.70 -0.10 -2.77
N ILE A 434 -19.52 -0.16 -3.39
CA ILE A 434 -18.35 -0.84 -2.79
C ILE A 434 -17.89 -0.12 -1.52
N ALA A 435 -17.84 1.23 -1.55
CA ALA A 435 -17.48 2.03 -0.38
C ALA A 435 -18.45 1.80 0.79
N TRP A 436 -19.76 1.75 0.50
CA TRP A 436 -20.77 1.42 1.49
C TRP A 436 -20.60 0.01 2.06
N GLY A 437 -20.32 -0.99 1.22
CA GLY A 437 -20.03 -2.35 1.64
C GLY A 437 -18.82 -2.43 2.57
N ASN A 438 -17.71 -1.75 2.22
CA ASN A 438 -16.52 -1.65 3.07
C ASN A 438 -16.85 -1.05 4.44
N PHE A 439 -17.56 0.09 4.44
CA PHE A 439 -17.95 0.80 5.66
C PHE A 439 -18.87 -0.01 6.56
N ALA A 440 -19.94 -0.54 6.02
CA ALA A 440 -20.94 -1.29 6.79
C ALA A 440 -20.35 -2.60 7.35
N SER A 441 -19.55 -3.34 6.55
CA SER A 441 -18.84 -4.53 6.99
C SER A 441 -17.80 -4.20 8.07
N GLY A 442 -17.01 -3.13 7.87
CA GLY A 442 -16.01 -2.68 8.83
C GLY A 442 -16.61 -2.25 10.17
N LEU A 443 -17.73 -1.49 10.16
CA LEU A 443 -18.43 -1.13 11.39
C LEU A 443 -18.95 -2.35 12.16
N ALA A 444 -19.51 -3.32 11.45
CA ALA A 444 -20.00 -4.55 12.07
C ALA A 444 -18.83 -5.39 12.65
N LEU A 445 -17.72 -5.50 11.94
CA LEU A 445 -16.51 -6.18 12.43
C LEU A 445 -15.94 -5.49 13.68
N ARG A 446 -15.87 -4.15 13.67
CA ARG A 446 -15.47 -3.38 14.84
C ARG A 446 -16.39 -3.61 16.03
N SER A 447 -17.71 -3.56 15.82
CA SER A 447 -18.69 -3.85 16.88
C SER A 447 -18.49 -5.25 17.46
N ALA A 448 -18.20 -6.23 16.60
CA ALA A 448 -17.92 -7.59 17.02
C ALA A 448 -16.65 -7.68 17.89
N ARG A 449 -15.57 -6.99 17.54
CA ARG A 449 -14.33 -6.94 18.36
C ARG A 449 -14.58 -6.33 19.72
N LEU A 450 -15.24 -5.16 19.76
CA LEU A 450 -15.57 -4.50 21.03
C LEU A 450 -16.52 -5.34 21.91
N ALA A 451 -17.44 -6.09 21.32
CA ALA A 451 -18.31 -7.00 22.06
C ALA A 451 -17.50 -8.16 22.66
N ARG A 452 -16.55 -8.76 21.88
CA ARG A 452 -15.67 -9.80 22.37
C ARG A 452 -14.80 -9.31 23.53
N ASP A 453 -14.19 -8.12 23.41
CA ASP A 453 -13.34 -7.52 24.44
C ASP A 453 -14.09 -7.31 25.77
N ARG A 454 -15.43 -7.12 25.69
CA ARG A 454 -16.32 -7.03 26.86
C ARG A 454 -16.85 -8.38 27.35
N GLY A 455 -16.44 -9.49 26.70
CA GLY A 455 -16.94 -10.84 27.00
C GLY A 455 -18.34 -11.14 26.46
N ASP A 456 -18.95 -10.25 25.67
CA ASP A 456 -20.28 -10.47 25.06
C ASP A 456 -20.13 -11.25 23.73
N ILE A 457 -19.84 -12.55 23.87
CA ILE A 457 -19.61 -13.46 22.75
C ILE A 457 -20.86 -13.63 21.85
N PRO A 458 -22.10 -13.72 22.38
CA PRO A 458 -23.29 -13.75 21.54
C PRO A 458 -23.42 -12.54 20.61
N LYS A 459 -23.21 -11.34 21.13
CA LYS A 459 -23.23 -10.10 20.35
C LYS A 459 -22.07 -10.06 19.35
N ALA A 460 -20.86 -10.42 19.76
CA ALA A 460 -19.70 -10.50 18.87
C ALA A 460 -19.99 -11.37 17.64
N SER A 461 -20.54 -12.59 17.85
CA SER A 461 -20.91 -13.49 16.77
C SER A 461 -22.06 -12.97 15.90
N ALA A 462 -23.04 -12.27 16.47
CA ALA A 462 -24.15 -11.66 15.71
C ALA A 462 -23.66 -10.54 14.80
N ASP A 463 -22.82 -9.64 15.31
CA ASP A 463 -22.26 -8.53 14.55
C ASP A 463 -21.26 -9.02 13.49
N LEU A 464 -20.51 -10.07 13.78
CA LEU A 464 -19.60 -10.70 12.82
C LEU A 464 -20.37 -11.34 11.64
N ARG A 465 -21.50 -12.01 11.90
CA ARG A 465 -22.39 -12.50 10.83
C ARG A 465 -22.91 -11.36 9.94
N LYS A 466 -23.25 -10.19 10.53
CA LYS A 466 -23.63 -9.00 9.75
C LYS A 466 -22.47 -8.56 8.83
N SER A 467 -21.24 -8.49 9.36
CA SER A 467 -20.06 -8.14 8.57
C SER A 467 -19.88 -9.08 7.37
N LEU A 468 -19.93 -10.39 7.61
CA LEU A 468 -19.77 -11.42 6.59
C LEU A 468 -20.88 -11.41 5.53
N ASN A 469 -22.13 -11.10 5.93
CA ASN A 469 -23.26 -10.99 5.01
C ASN A 469 -23.16 -9.78 4.10
N VAL A 470 -22.57 -8.68 4.58
CA VAL A 470 -22.37 -7.46 3.77
C VAL A 470 -21.17 -7.63 2.83
N LYS A 471 -20.02 -8.01 3.37
CA LYS A 471 -18.79 -8.23 2.60
C LYS A 471 -17.95 -9.31 3.28
N PRO A 472 -17.84 -10.50 2.69
CA PRO A 472 -16.94 -11.54 3.18
C PRO A 472 -15.48 -11.06 3.09
N THR A 473 -14.78 -11.01 4.22
CA THR A 473 -13.36 -10.62 4.28
C THR A 473 -12.55 -11.69 5.01
N PRO A 474 -11.25 -11.85 4.67
CA PRO A 474 -10.39 -12.80 5.38
C PRO A 474 -10.37 -12.55 6.89
N GLN A 475 -10.28 -11.28 7.29
CA GLN A 475 -10.26 -10.87 8.70
C GLN A 475 -11.53 -11.28 9.45
N ALA A 476 -12.70 -11.15 8.80
CA ALA A 476 -13.96 -11.54 9.41
C ALA A 476 -14.07 -13.06 9.61
N TYR A 477 -13.65 -13.86 8.61
CA TYR A 477 -13.61 -15.32 8.76
C TYR A 477 -12.60 -15.79 9.81
N LEU A 478 -11.39 -15.22 9.82
CA LEU A 478 -10.38 -15.51 10.84
C LEU A 478 -10.90 -15.20 12.23
N PHE A 479 -11.56 -14.06 12.39
CA PHE A 479 -12.13 -13.66 13.66
C PHE A 479 -13.28 -14.58 14.07
N GLN A 480 -14.12 -15.01 13.13
CA GLN A 480 -15.17 -16.00 13.38
C GLN A 480 -14.57 -17.34 13.86
N GLY A 481 -13.61 -17.87 13.12
CA GLY A 481 -12.94 -19.11 13.51
C GLY A 481 -12.25 -19.01 14.87
N SER A 482 -11.65 -17.85 15.18
CA SER A 482 -11.03 -17.59 16.48
C SER A 482 -12.06 -17.54 17.62
N ILE A 483 -13.20 -16.91 17.45
CA ILE A 483 -14.29 -16.91 18.45
C ILE A 483 -14.78 -18.33 18.69
N GLU A 484 -15.04 -19.11 17.64
CA GLU A 484 -15.52 -20.48 17.78
C GLU A 484 -14.47 -21.36 18.47
N LEU A 485 -13.18 -21.22 18.12
CA LEU A 485 -12.10 -22.05 18.66
C LEU A 485 -11.76 -21.74 20.12
N PHE A 486 -11.63 -20.45 20.45
CA PHE A 486 -11.09 -20.03 21.74
C PHE A 486 -12.16 -19.63 22.76
N ASP A 487 -13.19 -18.92 22.33
CA ASP A 487 -14.19 -18.38 23.25
C ASP A 487 -15.34 -19.37 23.46
N ARG A 488 -15.81 -20.03 22.39
CA ARG A 488 -16.90 -21.02 22.45
C ARG A 488 -16.42 -22.44 22.64
N LYS A 489 -15.12 -22.71 22.39
CA LYS A 489 -14.51 -24.04 22.44
C LYS A 489 -15.21 -25.04 21.52
N ASP A 490 -15.67 -24.57 20.37
CA ASP A 490 -16.28 -25.37 19.30
C ASP A 490 -15.31 -25.50 18.10
N PRO A 491 -14.42 -26.51 18.13
CA PRO A 491 -13.43 -26.69 17.06
C PRO A 491 -14.05 -27.09 15.73
N VAL A 492 -15.25 -27.69 15.72
CA VAL A 492 -15.95 -28.07 14.48
C VAL A 492 -16.47 -26.81 13.78
N ALA A 493 -17.12 -25.92 14.51
CA ALA A 493 -17.56 -24.64 13.97
C ALA A 493 -16.38 -23.78 13.52
N ALA A 494 -15.26 -23.79 14.25
CA ALA A 494 -14.03 -23.11 13.86
C ALA A 494 -13.46 -23.64 12.54
N ALA A 495 -13.32 -24.97 12.40
CA ALA A 495 -12.85 -25.58 11.17
C ALA A 495 -13.76 -25.26 9.97
N ASN A 496 -15.07 -25.20 10.17
CA ASN A 496 -16.01 -24.77 9.13
C ASN A 496 -15.81 -23.30 8.72
N ALA A 497 -15.58 -22.39 9.68
CA ALA A 497 -15.32 -20.99 9.39
C ALA A 497 -14.00 -20.80 8.59
N PHE A 498 -12.93 -21.49 8.97
CA PHE A 498 -11.66 -21.49 8.24
C PHE A 498 -11.79 -22.19 6.88
N GLY A 499 -12.60 -23.24 6.77
CA GLY A 499 -12.91 -23.91 5.51
C GLY A 499 -13.66 -23.00 4.52
N GLU A 500 -14.60 -22.18 5.00
CA GLU A 500 -15.25 -21.15 4.17
C GLU A 500 -14.27 -20.06 3.73
N LEU A 501 -13.32 -19.67 4.59
CA LEU A 501 -12.23 -18.76 4.20
C LEU A 501 -11.40 -19.38 3.07
N GLU A 502 -10.95 -20.63 3.22
CA GLU A 502 -10.13 -21.33 2.21
C GLU A 502 -10.87 -21.43 0.87
N LYS A 503 -12.13 -21.84 0.91
CA LYS A 503 -12.96 -22.03 -0.29
C LYS A 503 -13.19 -20.74 -1.06
N ARG A 504 -13.45 -19.63 -0.37
CA ARG A 504 -13.84 -18.35 -0.99
C ARG A 504 -12.66 -17.46 -1.33
N LEU A 505 -11.68 -17.40 -0.45
CA LEU A 505 -10.62 -16.40 -0.48
C LEU A 505 -9.22 -17.01 -0.48
N GLY A 506 -9.10 -18.30 -0.23
CA GLY A 506 -7.82 -18.98 0.01
C GLY A 506 -7.37 -18.79 1.47
N LEU A 507 -6.79 -19.83 2.07
CA LEU A 507 -6.22 -19.75 3.42
C LEU A 507 -4.87 -19.06 3.44
N SER A 508 -4.13 -19.12 2.33
CA SER A 508 -2.73 -18.75 2.22
C SER A 508 -2.12 -18.15 3.51
N ASN A 509 -1.49 -17.03 3.51
CA ASN A 509 -0.73 -16.57 4.68
C ASN A 509 -1.49 -15.59 5.60
N TYR A 510 -2.80 -15.65 5.63
CA TYR A 510 -3.56 -14.80 6.54
C TYR A 510 -3.30 -15.18 7.99
N SER A 511 -2.44 -14.40 8.68
CA SER A 511 -2.26 -14.43 10.13
C SER A 511 -2.31 -15.82 10.74
N HIS A 512 -1.42 -16.71 10.30
CA HIS A 512 -1.37 -18.12 10.75
C HIS A 512 -2.67 -18.92 10.51
N ALA A 513 -3.41 -18.61 9.45
CA ALA A 513 -4.69 -19.26 9.17
C ALA A 513 -4.57 -20.79 8.99
N ASN A 514 -3.48 -21.29 8.40
CA ASN A 514 -3.23 -22.70 8.30
C ASN A 514 -3.01 -23.35 9.69
N GLY A 515 -2.25 -22.71 10.57
CA GLY A 515 -2.03 -23.18 11.94
C GLY A 515 -3.32 -23.22 12.77
N LEU A 516 -4.15 -22.17 12.64
CA LEU A 516 -5.47 -22.12 13.29
C LEU A 516 -6.43 -23.20 12.76
N MET A 517 -6.45 -23.41 11.44
CA MET A 517 -7.23 -24.49 10.82
C MET A 517 -6.75 -25.87 11.31
N ALA A 518 -5.44 -26.09 11.31
CA ALA A 518 -4.84 -27.32 11.80
C ALA A 518 -5.23 -27.59 13.26
N ARG A 519 -5.17 -26.58 14.11
CA ARG A 519 -5.59 -26.69 15.52
C ARG A 519 -7.07 -27.02 15.65
N ALA A 520 -7.94 -26.37 14.88
CA ALA A 520 -9.37 -26.67 14.89
C ALA A 520 -9.66 -28.13 14.46
N LEU A 521 -9.01 -28.58 13.38
CA LEU A 521 -9.13 -29.95 12.90
C LEU A 521 -8.62 -30.99 13.92
N ALA A 522 -7.43 -30.78 14.50
CA ALA A 522 -6.88 -31.67 15.52
C ALA A 522 -7.78 -31.75 16.76
N SER A 523 -8.32 -30.59 17.20
CA SER A 523 -9.23 -30.53 18.35
C SER A 523 -10.61 -31.15 18.07
N SER A 524 -10.99 -31.33 16.79
CA SER A 524 -12.21 -32.03 16.37
C SER A 524 -12.00 -33.51 16.03
N GLY A 525 -10.80 -34.08 16.29
CA GLY A 525 -10.46 -35.47 16.00
C GLY A 525 -10.07 -35.74 14.55
N ARG A 526 -9.92 -34.72 13.70
CA ARG A 526 -9.52 -34.83 12.28
C ARG A 526 -7.99 -34.67 12.12
N GLU A 527 -7.24 -35.48 12.86
CA GLU A 527 -5.79 -35.31 13.04
C GLU A 527 -4.99 -35.47 11.74
N LYS A 528 -5.38 -36.41 10.86
CA LYS A 528 -4.72 -36.63 9.57
C LYS A 528 -4.83 -35.39 8.66
N GLU A 529 -5.98 -34.74 8.68
CA GLU A 529 -6.18 -33.50 7.91
C GLU A 529 -5.43 -32.34 8.56
N ALA A 530 -5.38 -32.27 9.87
CA ALA A 530 -4.64 -31.25 10.60
C ALA A 530 -3.15 -31.24 10.22
N LEU A 531 -2.52 -32.40 10.04
CA LEU A 531 -1.11 -32.52 9.66
C LEU A 531 -0.82 -31.82 8.33
N VAL A 532 -1.72 -31.89 7.35
CA VAL A 532 -1.55 -31.19 6.06
C VAL A 532 -1.47 -29.68 6.25
N TYR A 533 -2.29 -29.13 7.14
CA TYR A 533 -2.28 -27.70 7.43
C TYR A 533 -1.10 -27.28 8.30
N PHE A 534 -0.64 -28.13 9.24
CA PHE A 534 0.60 -27.89 9.96
C PHE A 534 1.82 -27.86 9.03
N GLU A 535 1.88 -28.71 8.03
CA GLU A 535 2.94 -28.69 7.02
C GLU A 535 2.88 -27.43 6.15
N ARG A 536 1.69 -26.96 5.77
CA ARG A 536 1.52 -25.69 5.05
C ARG A 536 1.97 -24.51 5.89
N GLU A 537 1.56 -24.46 7.14
CA GLU A 537 1.97 -23.42 8.09
C GLU A 537 3.47 -23.42 8.31
N GLN A 538 4.07 -24.61 8.44
CA GLN A 538 5.51 -24.77 8.63
C GLN A 538 6.33 -24.28 7.45
N ARG A 539 5.80 -24.38 6.22
CA ARG A 539 6.46 -23.81 5.03
C ARG A 539 6.40 -22.30 5.01
N ASN A 540 5.31 -21.72 5.53
CA ASN A 540 5.13 -20.28 5.60
C ASN A 540 5.91 -19.66 6.75
N PHE A 541 5.94 -20.35 7.89
CA PHE A 541 6.56 -19.89 9.15
C PHE A 541 7.46 -21.00 9.73
N PRO A 542 8.65 -21.18 9.16
CA PRO A 542 9.52 -22.30 9.51
C PRO A 542 9.97 -22.31 10.97
N LEU A 543 9.97 -21.16 11.65
CA LEU A 543 10.34 -21.00 13.05
C LEU A 543 9.13 -20.76 13.98
N SER A 544 7.91 -21.13 13.59
CA SER A 544 6.76 -21.07 14.49
C SER A 544 6.84 -22.18 15.54
N GLY A 545 7.11 -21.79 16.79
CA GLY A 545 7.14 -22.69 17.94
C GLY A 545 5.75 -23.25 18.26
N LEU A 546 4.72 -22.44 18.09
CA LEU A 546 3.33 -22.87 18.25
C LEU A 546 2.97 -23.97 17.24
N ASN A 547 3.29 -23.76 15.97
CA ASN A 547 3.00 -24.74 14.94
C ASN A 547 3.76 -26.05 15.15
N ALA A 548 5.07 -25.96 15.43
CA ALA A 548 5.91 -27.13 15.68
C ALA A 548 5.43 -27.94 16.91
N GLY A 549 5.08 -27.25 18.00
CA GLY A 549 4.59 -27.88 19.21
C GLY A 549 3.23 -28.56 19.05
N PHE A 550 2.28 -27.94 18.34
CA PHE A 550 0.99 -28.57 18.06
C PHE A 550 1.12 -29.76 17.11
N ALA A 551 1.93 -29.65 16.06
CA ALA A 551 2.20 -30.75 15.16
C ALA A 551 2.79 -31.95 15.93
N LEU A 552 3.75 -31.70 16.83
CA LEU A 552 4.32 -32.71 17.70
C LEU A 552 3.26 -33.39 18.59
N MET A 553 2.37 -32.60 19.20
CA MET A 553 1.28 -33.14 20.03
C MET A 553 0.36 -34.08 19.25
N VAL A 554 0.06 -33.79 18.00
CA VAL A 554 -0.76 -34.63 17.12
C VAL A 554 0.00 -35.88 16.69
N LEU A 555 1.28 -35.73 16.32
CA LEU A 555 2.13 -36.83 15.88
C LEU A 555 2.38 -37.86 17.00
N ARG A 556 2.57 -37.43 18.24
CA ARG A 556 2.73 -38.33 19.40
C ARG A 556 1.57 -39.31 19.61
N ARG A 557 0.38 -38.97 19.08
CA ARG A 557 -0.81 -39.83 19.19
C ARG A 557 -0.92 -40.85 18.09
N ASN A 558 -0.37 -40.58 16.90
CA ASN A 558 -0.75 -41.26 15.67
C ASN A 558 0.41 -41.67 14.76
N ALA A 559 1.65 -41.25 15.05
CA ALA A 559 2.79 -41.49 14.19
C ALA A 559 3.77 -42.53 14.78
N SER A 560 4.67 -43.03 13.92
CA SER A 560 5.74 -43.95 14.38
C SER A 560 6.76 -43.20 15.26
N PRO A 561 7.49 -43.95 16.14
CA PRO A 561 8.49 -43.36 17.03
C PRO A 561 9.55 -42.50 16.28
N GLU A 562 9.94 -42.91 15.08
CA GLU A 562 10.93 -42.21 14.26
C GLU A 562 10.41 -40.83 13.83
N ILE A 563 9.14 -40.76 13.39
CA ILE A 563 8.50 -39.51 13.00
C ILE A 563 8.35 -38.59 14.20
N VAL A 564 7.97 -39.12 15.34
CA VAL A 564 7.83 -38.39 16.59
C VAL A 564 9.18 -37.81 17.02
N SER A 565 10.25 -38.61 17.00
CA SER A 565 11.60 -38.17 17.35
C SER A 565 12.09 -37.04 16.45
N ALA A 566 11.88 -37.11 15.15
CA ALA A 566 12.22 -36.05 14.21
C ALA A 566 11.42 -34.76 14.47
N ALA A 567 10.14 -34.89 14.83
CA ALA A 567 9.30 -33.73 15.17
C ALA A 567 9.70 -33.10 16.52
N GLU A 568 10.16 -33.91 17.49
CA GLU A 568 10.70 -33.44 18.77
C GLU A 568 12.01 -32.65 18.56
N GLU A 569 12.94 -33.18 17.80
CA GLU A 569 14.18 -32.50 17.46
C GLU A 569 13.91 -31.15 16.77
N ARG A 570 12.98 -31.16 15.81
CA ARG A 570 12.56 -29.93 15.15
C ARG A 570 11.94 -28.93 16.12
N PHE A 571 11.04 -29.36 16.98
CA PHE A 571 10.42 -28.50 18.00
C PHE A 571 11.47 -27.88 18.90
N HIS A 572 12.42 -28.65 19.39
CA HIS A 572 13.53 -28.15 20.21
C HIS A 572 14.37 -27.12 19.44
N THR A 573 14.69 -27.40 18.19
CA THR A 573 15.45 -26.48 17.31
C THR A 573 14.74 -25.16 17.12
N VAL A 574 13.42 -25.20 16.83
CA VAL A 574 12.60 -23.98 16.64
C VAL A 574 12.52 -23.16 17.92
N MET A 575 12.29 -23.80 19.08
CA MET A 575 12.23 -23.12 20.36
C MET A 575 13.58 -22.46 20.70
N ALA A 576 14.69 -23.20 20.53
CA ALA A 576 16.03 -22.68 20.75
C ALA A 576 16.38 -21.50 19.83
N ALA A 577 15.97 -21.55 18.54
CA ALA A 577 16.18 -20.46 17.59
C ALA A 577 15.49 -19.15 18.02
N LYS A 578 14.43 -19.23 18.82
CA LYS A 578 13.72 -18.08 19.42
C LYS A 578 14.21 -17.73 20.83
N GLY A 579 15.23 -18.40 21.34
CA GLY A 579 15.72 -18.23 22.73
C GLY A 579 14.73 -18.75 23.78
N LEU A 580 13.88 -19.69 23.42
CA LEU A 580 12.87 -20.33 24.26
C LEU A 580 13.26 -21.79 24.55
N THR A 581 12.69 -22.33 25.61
CA THR A 581 12.79 -23.74 25.98
C THR A 581 11.45 -24.46 25.74
N PRO A 582 11.42 -25.78 25.60
CA PRO A 582 10.16 -26.54 25.54
C PRO A 582 9.24 -26.29 26.74
N ALA A 583 9.78 -25.91 27.89
CA ALA A 583 9.00 -25.56 29.08
C ALA A 583 8.18 -24.27 28.92
N ASP A 584 8.58 -23.40 27.97
CA ASP A 584 7.86 -22.14 27.69
C ASP A 584 6.66 -22.37 26.74
N PHE A 585 6.51 -23.57 26.14
CA PHE A 585 5.44 -23.86 25.19
C PHE A 585 4.02 -23.64 25.74
N PRO A 586 3.69 -23.98 27.00
CA PRO A 586 2.38 -23.67 27.59
C PRO A 586 2.04 -22.17 27.62
N LEU A 587 3.06 -21.29 27.66
CA LEU A 587 2.87 -19.83 27.59
C LEU A 587 2.49 -19.39 26.18
N LEU A 588 3.11 -19.99 25.14
CA LEU A 588 2.75 -19.77 23.74
C LEU A 588 1.29 -20.14 23.48
N LEU A 589 0.81 -21.23 24.10
CA LEU A 589 -0.57 -21.71 23.95
C LEU A 589 -1.62 -20.73 24.46
N ARG A 590 -1.26 -19.84 25.36
CA ARG A 590 -2.16 -18.83 25.94
C ARG A 590 -2.27 -17.58 25.09
N ASN A 591 -1.41 -17.43 24.08
CA ASN A 591 -1.47 -16.29 23.19
C ASN A 591 -2.67 -16.41 22.21
N PRO A 592 -3.70 -15.55 22.33
CA PRO A 592 -4.91 -15.64 21.51
C PRO A 592 -4.67 -15.22 20.05
N LEU A 593 -3.56 -14.55 19.76
CA LEU A 593 -3.24 -14.08 18.41
C LEU A 593 -2.46 -15.09 17.60
N TRP A 594 -2.07 -16.24 18.22
CA TRP A 594 -1.20 -17.23 17.59
C TRP A 594 0.13 -16.63 17.10
N ASP A 595 0.52 -15.54 17.72
CA ASP A 595 1.73 -14.81 17.40
C ASP A 595 2.81 -15.22 18.41
N ASP A 596 3.84 -15.89 17.94
CA ASP A 596 5.00 -16.28 18.73
C ASP A 596 6.20 -15.34 18.52
N SER A 597 5.91 -14.06 18.19
CA SER A 597 6.95 -13.05 18.05
C SER A 597 7.70 -12.85 19.39
N PRO A 598 9.05 -12.82 19.35
CA PRO A 598 9.86 -12.75 20.57
C PRO A 598 9.59 -11.54 21.47
N LEU A 599 9.05 -10.46 20.89
CA LEU A 599 8.72 -9.22 21.64
C LEU A 599 7.48 -9.38 22.49
N LEU A 600 6.39 -9.86 21.90
CA LEU A 600 5.14 -10.07 22.62
C LEU A 600 5.31 -11.15 23.71
N LEU A 601 6.17 -12.13 23.44
CA LEU A 601 6.52 -13.15 24.44
C LEU A 601 7.31 -12.58 25.61
N ARG A 602 8.30 -11.70 25.38
CA ARG A 602 9.07 -11.05 26.46
C ARG A 602 8.18 -10.14 27.30
N GLU A 603 7.36 -9.29 26.69
CA GLU A 603 6.43 -8.43 27.42
C GLU A 603 5.39 -9.24 28.22
N GLY A 604 4.90 -10.34 27.66
CA GLY A 604 3.99 -11.26 28.33
C GLY A 604 4.66 -11.98 29.51
N LEU A 605 5.92 -12.41 29.36
CA LEU A 605 6.71 -13.05 30.38
C LEU A 605 7.12 -12.09 31.51
N GLU A 606 7.49 -10.85 31.18
CA GLU A 606 7.83 -9.81 32.17
C GLU A 606 6.62 -9.37 32.99
N LYS A 607 5.41 -9.35 32.41
CA LYS A 607 4.17 -9.05 33.14
C LYS A 607 3.65 -10.21 34.00
N GLN A 608 4.17 -11.42 33.81
CA GLN A 608 3.78 -12.62 34.58
C GLN A 608 4.82 -13.01 35.65
N ARG A 609 6.02 -12.42 35.63
CA ARG A 609 7.02 -12.45 36.66
C ARG A 609 6.81 -11.31 37.66
#